data_3da9db46410067f0cbc287a02088f004
#
_entry.id   3da9db46410067f0cbc287a02088f004
#
_cell.length_a   1.000
_cell.length_b   1.000
_cell.length_c   1.000
_cell.angle_alpha   90.00
_cell.angle_beta   90.00
_cell.angle_gamma   90.00
#
_symmetry.space_group_name_H-M   'P 1'
#
loop_
_entity.id
_entity.type
_entity.pdbx_description
1 polymer ?
#
loop_
_entity_poly.entity_id
_entity_poly.type
_entity_poly.pdbx_seq_one_letter_code
_entity_poly.pdbx_strand_id
1 'polypeptide(L)'
;VIAKQIEQQGGIESYQRASLTGQTKERGGDSSRILMEWLEPVVPVLKDLATNGQAARLLEVGALSVSNACSKSRLFDVERIDLNSQAEGIKQQDFMERPLPQDEKEQFDVVSLSLVLNYVPDPVGRGKMLLRTLTFLKAASPSEALATFLPSLFLVLPVPCVTNSRYMDEAKLESIMRSLGYTEVKKKLSNKLVYYLWRKDAPKPQKTISFKKEELRSGGARNNFAIVLK
;
A
#
# COMPACT_ATOMS: atom_id res chain seq x y z
N VAL A 1 -7.36 -14.37 -9.29
CA VAL A 1 -8.57 -13.58 -9.64
C VAL A 1 -8.16 -12.27 -10.33
N ILE A 2 -7.27 -11.46 -9.74
CA ILE A 2 -6.83 -10.18 -10.33
C ILE A 2 -6.05 -10.39 -11.63
N ALA A 3 -5.16 -11.37 -11.71
CA ALA A 3 -4.40 -11.68 -12.92
C ALA A 3 -5.32 -11.96 -14.13
N LYS A 4 -6.37 -12.74 -13.96
CA LYS A 4 -7.37 -13.00 -15.01
C LYS A 4 -8.16 -11.76 -15.43
N GLN A 5 -8.43 -10.83 -14.50
CA GLN A 5 -9.14 -9.58 -14.81
C GLN A 5 -8.23 -8.58 -15.55
N ILE A 6 -6.94 -8.57 -15.23
CA ILE A 6 -5.92 -7.77 -15.93
C ILE A 6 -5.72 -8.28 -17.35
N GLU A 7 -5.72 -9.61 -17.56
CA GLU A 7 -5.65 -10.23 -18.88
C GLU A 7 -6.80 -9.80 -19.80
N GLN A 8 -8.01 -9.67 -19.25
CA GLN A 8 -9.19 -9.20 -19.99
C GLN A 8 -9.17 -7.72 -20.36
N GLN A 9 -8.31 -6.91 -19.71
CA GLN A 9 -8.23 -5.44 -19.92
C GLN A 9 -6.95 -4.97 -20.63
N GLY A 10 -6.24 -5.84 -21.32
CA GLY A 10 -5.06 -5.47 -22.11
C GLY A 10 -3.77 -6.16 -21.71
N GLY A 11 -3.87 -7.15 -20.82
CA GLY A 11 -2.80 -8.07 -20.45
C GLY A 11 -1.81 -7.54 -19.43
N ILE A 12 -1.11 -8.48 -18.81
CA ILE A 12 -0.05 -8.25 -17.80
C ILE A 12 1.07 -7.37 -18.36
N GLU A 13 1.39 -7.49 -19.66
CA GLU A 13 2.42 -6.66 -20.30
C GLU A 13 2.07 -5.16 -20.35
N SER A 14 0.79 -4.85 -20.60
CA SER A 14 0.31 -3.45 -20.56
C SER A 14 0.40 -2.87 -19.16
N TYR A 15 0.04 -3.65 -18.16
CA TYR A 15 0.20 -3.33 -16.74
C TYR A 15 1.67 -3.08 -16.39
N GLN A 16 2.58 -3.94 -16.82
CA GLN A 16 4.01 -3.80 -16.54
C GLN A 16 4.63 -2.58 -17.22
N ARG A 17 4.30 -2.34 -18.48
CA ARG A 17 4.75 -1.11 -19.18
C ARG A 17 4.29 0.14 -18.43
N ALA A 18 3.04 0.17 -17.97
CA ALA A 18 2.52 1.26 -17.18
C ALA A 18 3.22 1.41 -15.82
N SER A 19 3.53 0.28 -15.16
CA SER A 19 4.23 0.24 -13.88
C SER A 19 5.70 0.65 -14.00
N LEU A 20 6.43 0.13 -14.99
CA LEU A 20 7.81 0.54 -15.30
C LEU A 20 7.87 2.02 -15.68
N THR A 21 6.92 2.48 -16.50
CA THR A 21 6.78 3.90 -16.85
C THR A 21 6.42 4.75 -15.63
N GLY A 22 5.66 4.20 -14.66
CA GLY A 22 5.32 4.85 -13.39
C GLY A 22 6.53 5.07 -12.48
N GLN A 23 7.53 4.20 -12.53
CA GLN A 23 8.76 4.28 -11.72
C GLN A 23 9.88 5.09 -12.39
N THR A 24 9.72 5.59 -13.61
CA THR A 24 10.72 6.50 -14.20
C THR A 24 10.86 7.75 -13.34
N LYS A 25 12.07 8.33 -13.27
CA LYS A 25 12.35 9.59 -12.53
C LYS A 25 11.35 10.70 -12.86
N GLU A 26 10.83 10.72 -14.07
CA GLU A 26 9.84 11.70 -14.54
C GLU A 26 8.43 11.50 -13.97
N ARG A 27 8.12 10.32 -13.39
CA ARG A 27 6.79 9.98 -12.88
C ARG A 27 6.72 9.69 -11.39
N GLY A 28 7.78 9.99 -10.63
CA GLY A 28 7.78 9.83 -9.17
C GLY A 28 8.95 9.03 -8.62
N GLY A 29 9.62 8.22 -9.46
CA GLY A 29 10.79 7.44 -9.08
C GLY A 29 10.49 6.41 -7.98
N ASP A 30 11.49 6.18 -7.14
CA ASP A 30 11.39 5.28 -5.99
C ASP A 30 10.56 5.91 -4.86
N SER A 31 9.30 5.51 -4.75
CA SER A 31 8.35 5.99 -3.73
C SER A 31 8.79 5.67 -2.30
N SER A 32 9.59 4.61 -2.11
CA SER A 32 10.07 4.20 -0.79
C SER A 32 10.99 5.25 -0.14
N ARG A 33 11.55 6.20 -0.92
CA ARG A 33 12.28 7.35 -0.39
C ARG A 33 11.41 8.22 0.53
N ILE A 34 10.14 8.40 0.18
CA ILE A 34 9.18 9.16 1.00
C ILE A 34 8.86 8.39 2.28
N LEU A 35 8.71 7.07 2.21
CA LEU A 35 8.57 6.25 3.41
C LEU A 35 9.77 6.41 4.33
N MET A 36 10.99 6.31 3.79
CA MET A 36 12.23 6.47 4.57
C MET A 36 12.38 7.88 5.17
N GLU A 37 12.01 8.93 4.42
CA GLU A 37 11.95 10.32 4.91
C GLU A 37 11.01 10.44 6.12
N TRP A 38 9.84 9.81 6.08
CA TRP A 38 8.87 9.87 7.16
C TRP A 38 9.25 9.07 8.39
N LEU A 39 10.01 8.01 8.22
CA LEU A 39 10.50 7.16 9.32
C LEU A 39 11.83 7.67 9.91
N GLU A 40 12.40 8.75 9.38
CA GLU A 40 13.66 9.32 9.86
C GLU A 40 13.71 9.50 11.39
N PRO A 41 12.64 9.98 12.08
CA PRO A 41 12.68 10.17 13.54
C PRO A 41 12.87 8.85 14.32
N VAL A 42 12.55 7.72 13.72
CA VAL A 42 12.60 6.38 14.36
C VAL A 42 13.71 5.48 13.79
N VAL A 43 14.53 6.00 12.88
CA VAL A 43 15.67 5.26 12.30
C VAL A 43 16.62 4.71 13.37
N PRO A 44 16.97 5.43 14.45
CA PRO A 44 17.85 4.88 15.49
C PRO A 44 17.29 3.58 16.11
N VAL A 45 15.98 3.55 16.39
CA VAL A 45 15.31 2.39 16.98
C VAL A 45 15.24 1.24 15.97
N LEU A 46 14.89 1.53 14.71
CA LEU A 46 14.86 0.53 13.63
C LEU A 46 16.25 -0.09 13.39
N LYS A 47 17.29 0.75 13.45
CA LYS A 47 18.68 0.28 13.30
C LYS A 47 19.13 -0.62 14.45
N ASP A 48 18.76 -0.26 15.67
CA ASP A 48 19.05 -1.08 16.86
C ASP A 48 18.38 -2.46 16.74
N LEU A 49 17.09 -2.49 16.40
CA LEU A 49 16.37 -3.74 16.16
C LEU A 49 17.04 -4.59 15.06
N ALA A 50 17.40 -3.97 13.93
CA ALA A 50 18.05 -4.67 12.83
C ALA A 50 19.43 -5.24 13.23
N THR A 51 20.21 -4.50 14.01
CA THR A 51 21.53 -4.93 14.51
C THR A 51 21.41 -6.12 15.46
N ASN A 52 20.32 -6.19 16.23
CA ASN A 52 20.04 -7.27 17.17
C ASN A 52 19.30 -8.47 16.51
N GLY A 53 19.22 -8.52 15.19
CA GLY A 53 18.56 -9.60 14.46
C GLY A 53 17.03 -9.60 14.55
N GLN A 54 16.44 -8.47 14.95
CA GLN A 54 14.99 -8.26 15.09
C GLN A 54 14.48 -7.18 14.11
N ALA A 55 15.06 -7.13 12.91
CA ALA A 55 14.69 -6.16 11.91
C ALA A 55 13.17 -6.11 11.71
N ALA A 56 12.61 -4.92 11.63
CA ALA A 56 11.20 -4.73 11.28
C ALA A 56 10.93 -5.31 9.89
N ARG A 57 9.79 -5.98 9.70
CA ARG A 57 9.45 -6.66 8.44
C ARG A 57 8.63 -5.73 7.54
N LEU A 58 8.99 -5.69 6.27
CA LEU A 58 8.26 -4.91 5.25
C LEU A 58 7.84 -5.81 4.08
N LEU A 59 6.54 -5.82 3.76
CA LEU A 59 6.03 -6.47 2.55
C LEU A 59 5.84 -5.40 1.47
N GLU A 60 6.59 -5.50 0.38
CA GLU A 60 6.42 -4.67 -0.81
C GLU A 60 5.60 -5.43 -1.86
N VAL A 61 4.37 -4.99 -2.07
CA VAL A 61 3.45 -5.53 -3.08
C VAL A 61 3.60 -4.73 -4.36
N GLY A 62 3.75 -5.42 -5.50
CA GLY A 62 4.00 -4.78 -6.79
C GLY A 62 5.44 -4.29 -6.92
N ALA A 63 6.40 -5.01 -6.34
CA ALA A 63 7.80 -4.65 -6.38
C ALA A 63 8.37 -4.81 -7.79
N LEU A 64 9.08 -3.79 -8.29
CA LEU A 64 9.75 -3.80 -9.58
C LEU A 64 11.28 -3.77 -9.46
N SER A 65 11.82 -3.60 -8.25
CA SER A 65 13.26 -3.50 -8.01
C SER A 65 13.61 -4.02 -6.62
N VAL A 66 14.78 -4.62 -6.50
CA VAL A 66 15.38 -5.01 -5.22
C VAL A 66 16.30 -3.94 -4.64
N SER A 67 16.43 -2.81 -5.32
CA SER A 67 17.42 -1.76 -5.01
C SER A 67 16.79 -0.41 -4.65
N ASN A 68 15.53 -0.37 -4.27
CA ASN A 68 14.85 0.82 -3.76
C ASN A 68 15.35 1.25 -2.37
N ALA A 69 14.96 2.42 -1.90
CA ALA A 69 15.50 3.02 -0.68
C ALA A 69 15.24 2.17 0.57
N CYS A 70 14.04 1.59 0.73
CA CYS A 70 13.74 0.74 1.86
C CYS A 70 14.61 -0.52 1.89
N SER A 71 14.91 -1.11 0.71
CA SER A 71 15.80 -2.28 0.58
C SER A 71 17.25 -1.95 0.90
N LYS A 72 17.75 -0.82 0.40
CA LYS A 72 19.14 -0.37 0.63
C LYS A 72 19.41 0.09 2.05
N SER A 73 18.37 0.51 2.78
CA SER A 73 18.51 1.03 4.14
C SER A 73 19.02 -0.01 5.14
N ARG A 74 18.78 -1.30 4.87
CA ARG A 74 19.05 -2.41 5.80
C ARG A 74 18.35 -2.29 7.16
N LEU A 75 17.33 -1.43 7.26
CA LEU A 75 16.51 -1.26 8.46
C LEU A 75 15.38 -2.26 8.54
N PHE A 76 15.02 -2.86 7.38
CA PHE A 76 13.92 -3.78 7.24
C PHE A 76 14.38 -5.12 6.67
N ASP A 77 13.74 -6.19 7.14
CA ASP A 77 13.63 -7.45 6.41
C ASP A 77 12.53 -7.27 5.35
N VAL A 78 12.92 -7.10 4.07
CA VAL A 78 12.01 -6.76 2.98
C VAL A 78 11.65 -7.98 2.16
N GLU A 79 10.39 -8.41 2.25
CA GLU A 79 9.81 -9.38 1.33
C GLU A 79 9.13 -8.64 0.16
N ARG A 80 9.41 -9.10 -1.07
CA ARG A 80 8.92 -8.47 -2.31
C ARG A 80 8.12 -9.46 -3.09
N ILE A 81 6.92 -9.02 -3.51
CA ILE A 81 6.05 -9.81 -4.37
C ILE A 81 5.55 -8.97 -5.55
N ASP A 82 5.39 -9.60 -6.70
CA ASP A 82 4.75 -9.03 -7.88
C ASP A 82 3.97 -10.13 -8.64
N LEU A 83 2.93 -9.75 -9.36
CA LEU A 83 2.14 -10.67 -10.18
C LEU A 83 2.96 -11.30 -11.30
N ASN A 84 3.94 -10.57 -11.81
CA ASN A 84 4.81 -11.01 -12.89
C ASN A 84 6.25 -10.56 -12.62
N SER A 85 6.86 -11.23 -11.64
CA SER A 85 8.26 -10.97 -11.27
C SER A 85 9.20 -11.23 -12.43
N GLN A 86 10.10 -10.28 -12.70
CA GLN A 86 11.13 -10.36 -13.71
C GLN A 86 12.54 -10.20 -13.14
N ALA A 87 12.69 -10.16 -11.82
CA ALA A 87 13.97 -10.00 -11.15
C ALA A 87 14.13 -11.01 -10.01
N GLU A 88 15.33 -11.54 -9.89
CA GLU A 88 15.72 -12.33 -8.72
C GLU A 88 15.52 -11.50 -7.44
N GLY A 89 15.01 -12.13 -6.38
CA GLY A 89 14.67 -11.46 -5.12
C GLY A 89 13.28 -10.82 -5.07
N ILE A 90 12.49 -10.96 -6.14
CA ILE A 90 11.05 -10.62 -6.16
C ILE A 90 10.27 -11.92 -6.41
N LYS A 91 9.41 -12.29 -5.49
CA LYS A 91 8.62 -13.53 -5.61
C LYS A 91 7.41 -13.27 -6.51
N GLN A 92 7.19 -14.14 -7.49
CA GLN A 92 5.97 -14.09 -8.29
C GLN A 92 4.79 -14.58 -7.44
N GLN A 93 3.91 -13.66 -7.05
CA GLN A 93 2.78 -13.96 -6.18
C GLN A 93 1.68 -12.91 -6.29
N ASP A 94 0.42 -13.38 -6.40
CA ASP A 94 -0.76 -12.52 -6.21
C ASP A 94 -0.98 -12.26 -4.72
N PHE A 95 -0.95 -10.99 -4.31
CA PHE A 95 -1.24 -10.60 -2.92
C PHE A 95 -2.62 -11.08 -2.47
N MET A 96 -3.61 -11.12 -3.38
CA MET A 96 -4.97 -11.54 -3.05
C MET A 96 -5.11 -13.04 -2.84
N GLU A 97 -4.18 -13.83 -3.37
CA GLU A 97 -4.13 -15.29 -3.25
C GLU A 97 -3.04 -15.78 -2.27
N ARG A 98 -2.21 -14.86 -1.77
CA ARG A 98 -1.19 -15.17 -0.77
C ARG A 98 -1.84 -15.84 0.45
N PRO A 99 -1.31 -16.97 0.98
CA PRO A 99 -1.77 -17.57 2.24
C PRO A 99 -1.82 -16.53 3.36
N LEU A 100 -2.85 -16.63 4.21
CA LEU A 100 -2.96 -15.75 5.38
C LEU A 100 -1.88 -16.12 6.40
N PRO A 101 -1.30 -15.13 7.10
CA PRO A 101 -0.35 -15.38 8.18
C PRO A 101 -0.96 -16.29 9.25
N GLN A 102 -0.19 -17.30 9.66
CA GLN A 102 -0.60 -18.24 10.70
C GLN A 102 -0.21 -17.75 12.09
N ASP A 103 0.84 -16.95 12.16
CA ASP A 103 1.32 -16.33 13.40
C ASP A 103 1.88 -14.92 13.15
N GLU A 104 2.27 -14.23 14.22
CA GLU A 104 2.82 -12.88 14.17
C GLU A 104 4.16 -12.79 13.41
N LYS A 105 4.93 -13.89 13.34
CA LYS A 105 6.22 -13.91 12.62
C LYS A 105 6.02 -13.82 11.10
N GLU A 106 4.85 -14.24 10.61
CA GLU A 106 4.49 -14.12 9.20
C GLU A 106 3.86 -12.74 8.87
N GLN A 107 3.56 -11.93 9.89
CA GLN A 107 3.03 -10.58 9.72
C GLN A 107 4.16 -9.56 9.54
N PHE A 108 3.77 -8.35 9.14
CA PHE A 108 4.68 -7.27 8.77
C PHE A 108 4.44 -6.02 9.62
N ASP A 109 5.50 -5.27 9.85
CA ASP A 109 5.43 -3.95 10.47
C ASP A 109 5.00 -2.88 9.46
N VAL A 110 5.32 -3.12 8.18
CA VAL A 110 4.89 -2.25 7.07
C VAL A 110 4.39 -3.12 5.91
N VAL A 111 3.23 -2.75 5.36
CA VAL A 111 2.78 -3.22 4.04
C VAL A 111 2.81 -2.02 3.09
N SER A 112 3.47 -2.17 1.94
CA SER A 112 3.55 -1.14 0.91
C SER A 112 2.67 -1.51 -0.28
N LEU A 113 1.68 -0.67 -0.58
CA LEU A 113 0.86 -0.68 -1.80
C LEU A 113 1.19 0.58 -2.62
N SER A 114 2.34 0.59 -3.27
CA SER A 114 2.76 1.73 -4.07
C SER A 114 2.34 1.55 -5.52
N LEU A 115 1.34 2.33 -5.96
CA LEU A 115 0.78 2.27 -7.31
C LEU A 115 0.21 0.89 -7.68
N VAL A 116 -0.30 0.14 -6.70
CA VAL A 116 -0.92 -1.18 -6.89
C VAL A 116 -2.44 -1.07 -6.89
N LEU A 117 -3.00 -0.40 -5.89
CA LEU A 117 -4.45 -0.33 -5.69
C LEU A 117 -5.20 0.28 -6.88
N ASN A 118 -4.59 1.23 -7.59
CA ASN A 118 -5.17 1.89 -8.76
C ASN A 118 -5.26 0.96 -9.98
N TYR A 119 -4.46 -0.11 -10.02
CA TYR A 119 -4.52 -1.10 -11.09
C TYR A 119 -5.51 -2.24 -10.83
N VAL A 120 -6.00 -2.39 -9.61
CA VAL A 120 -7.09 -3.34 -9.34
C VAL A 120 -8.34 -2.84 -10.08
N PRO A 121 -8.89 -3.60 -11.04
CA PRO A 121 -9.94 -3.08 -11.94
C PRO A 121 -11.27 -2.84 -11.23
N ASP A 122 -11.63 -3.75 -10.30
CA ASP A 122 -12.91 -3.75 -9.62
C ASP A 122 -12.88 -2.93 -8.31
N PRO A 123 -13.84 -2.00 -8.10
CA PRO A 123 -13.94 -1.23 -6.85
C PRO A 123 -14.10 -2.08 -5.58
N VAL A 124 -14.76 -3.23 -5.67
CA VAL A 124 -14.91 -4.17 -4.54
C VAL A 124 -13.59 -4.88 -4.28
N GLY A 125 -12.87 -5.25 -5.34
CA GLY A 125 -11.52 -5.81 -5.25
C GLY A 125 -10.55 -4.87 -4.54
N ARG A 126 -10.63 -3.55 -4.79
CA ARG A 126 -9.83 -2.54 -4.07
C ARG A 126 -10.15 -2.52 -2.58
N GLY A 127 -11.42 -2.58 -2.22
CA GLY A 127 -11.85 -2.66 -0.82
C GLY A 127 -11.35 -3.94 -0.14
N LYS A 128 -11.46 -5.08 -0.82
CA LYS A 128 -10.93 -6.37 -0.33
C LYS A 128 -9.41 -6.33 -0.15
N MET A 129 -8.68 -5.68 -1.06
CA MET A 129 -7.22 -5.52 -0.93
C MET A 129 -6.86 -4.71 0.31
N LEU A 130 -7.55 -3.61 0.58
CA LEU A 130 -7.34 -2.82 1.80
C LEU A 130 -7.68 -3.61 3.07
N LEU A 131 -8.81 -4.33 3.10
CA LEU A 131 -9.14 -5.24 4.20
C LEU A 131 -8.04 -6.27 4.45
N ARG A 132 -7.50 -6.83 3.37
CA ARG A 132 -6.47 -7.85 3.44
C ARG A 132 -5.18 -7.33 4.07
N THR A 133 -4.82 -6.06 3.87
CA THR A 133 -3.63 -5.49 4.51
C THR A 133 -3.69 -5.54 6.03
N LEU A 134 -4.87 -5.45 6.63
CA LEU A 134 -5.05 -5.55 8.09
C LEU A 134 -4.62 -6.92 8.63
N THR A 135 -4.85 -8.00 7.88
CA THR A 135 -4.45 -9.35 8.28
C THR A 135 -2.94 -9.54 8.21
N PHE A 136 -2.28 -8.90 7.24
CA PHE A 136 -0.84 -8.99 7.06
C PHE A 136 -0.03 -8.05 7.96
N LEU A 137 -0.66 -7.02 8.51
CA LEU A 137 -0.03 -6.12 9.48
C LEU A 137 -0.11 -6.71 10.90
N LYS A 138 0.99 -6.61 11.65
CA LYS A 138 1.05 -6.97 13.07
C LYS A 138 -0.06 -6.28 13.87
N ALA A 139 -0.38 -6.82 15.05
CA ALA A 139 -1.39 -6.25 15.93
C ALA A 139 -0.88 -5.01 16.67
N ALA A 140 0.40 -4.98 17.01
CA ALA A 140 1.05 -3.90 17.75
C ALA A 140 2.46 -3.64 17.23
N SER A 141 2.99 -2.46 17.58
CA SER A 141 4.38 -2.11 17.31
C SER A 141 5.34 -2.92 18.20
N PRO A 142 6.54 -3.25 17.70
CA PRO A 142 7.57 -3.94 18.49
C PRO A 142 8.13 -3.08 19.64
N SER A 143 7.92 -1.77 19.62
CA SER A 143 8.31 -0.86 20.69
C SER A 143 7.42 0.37 20.77
N GLU A 144 7.33 0.99 21.94
CA GLU A 144 6.56 2.22 22.15
C GLU A 144 7.07 3.38 21.27
N ALA A 145 8.39 3.48 21.08
CA ALA A 145 9.00 4.49 20.24
C ALA A 145 8.55 4.41 18.77
N LEU A 146 8.24 3.20 18.28
CA LEU A 146 7.73 2.97 16.92
C LEU A 146 6.21 3.08 16.82
N ALA A 147 5.48 3.08 17.94
CA ALA A 147 4.01 3.00 17.96
C ALA A 147 3.31 4.19 17.29
N THR A 148 3.99 5.32 17.10
CA THR A 148 3.46 6.44 16.32
C THR A 148 3.39 6.15 14.82
N PHE A 149 4.30 5.31 14.30
CA PHE A 149 4.45 5.03 12.88
C PHE A 149 4.05 3.60 12.48
N LEU A 150 4.21 2.62 13.36
CA LEU A 150 4.04 1.21 13.06
C LEU A 150 3.04 0.53 14.00
N PRO A 151 2.38 -0.56 13.55
CA PRO A 151 2.42 -1.11 12.19
C PRO A 151 1.63 -0.25 11.20
N SER A 152 2.04 -0.20 9.92
CA SER A 152 1.43 0.74 8.97
C SER A 152 1.31 0.22 7.54
N LEU A 153 0.34 0.78 6.83
CA LEU A 153 0.18 0.68 5.40
C LEU A 153 0.78 1.94 4.75
N PHE A 154 1.77 1.77 3.89
CA PHE A 154 2.24 2.81 2.99
C PHE A 154 1.48 2.71 1.68
N LEU A 155 0.63 3.70 1.40
CA LEU A 155 -0.24 3.73 0.22
C LEU A 155 0.16 4.88 -0.70
N VAL A 156 0.42 4.57 -1.98
CA VAL A 156 0.69 5.58 -3.01
C VAL A 156 -0.31 5.43 -4.13
N LEU A 157 -0.92 6.54 -4.53
CA LEU A 157 -1.90 6.59 -5.62
C LEU A 157 -1.55 7.72 -6.60
N PRO A 158 -1.94 7.59 -7.89
CA PRO A 158 -2.00 8.74 -8.78
C PRO A 158 -2.93 9.81 -8.21
N VAL A 159 -2.51 11.08 -8.24
CA VAL A 159 -3.31 12.24 -7.76
C VAL A 159 -4.74 12.22 -8.30
N PRO A 160 -4.99 11.95 -9.60
CA PRO A 160 -6.36 11.94 -10.13
C PRO A 160 -7.30 10.93 -9.46
N CYS A 161 -6.79 9.90 -8.77
CA CYS A 161 -7.64 8.95 -8.04
C CYS A 161 -8.44 9.63 -6.92
N VAL A 162 -7.87 10.66 -6.28
CA VAL A 162 -8.51 11.37 -5.17
C VAL A 162 -8.93 12.81 -5.51
N THR A 163 -8.38 13.39 -6.57
CA THR A 163 -8.71 14.79 -6.96
C THR A 163 -9.66 14.87 -8.14
N ASN A 164 -9.67 13.89 -9.04
CA ASN A 164 -10.42 13.92 -10.29
C ASN A 164 -11.26 12.66 -10.55
N SER A 165 -11.72 11.99 -9.49
CA SER A 165 -12.68 10.88 -9.62
C SER A 165 -14.12 11.38 -9.44
N ARG A 166 -15.07 10.71 -10.13
CA ARG A 166 -16.52 10.86 -9.88
C ARG A 166 -16.93 10.31 -8.52
N TYR A 167 -16.24 9.28 -8.04
CA TYR A 167 -16.69 8.42 -6.93
C TYR A 167 -15.77 8.45 -5.72
N MET A 168 -14.65 9.15 -5.81
CA MET A 168 -13.63 9.19 -4.76
C MET A 168 -13.06 10.61 -4.62
N ASP A 169 -12.85 11.00 -3.38
CA ASP A 169 -12.04 12.14 -2.96
C ASP A 169 -11.24 11.79 -1.71
N GLU A 170 -10.44 12.73 -1.23
CA GLU A 170 -9.62 12.51 -0.03
C GLU A 170 -10.48 12.25 1.21
N ALA A 171 -11.58 12.97 1.39
CA ALA A 171 -12.46 12.81 2.56
C ALA A 171 -13.10 11.42 2.59
N LYS A 172 -13.55 10.91 1.42
CA LYS A 172 -14.09 9.57 1.32
C LYS A 172 -13.02 8.50 1.53
N LEU A 173 -11.80 8.70 0.99
CA LEU A 173 -10.67 7.78 1.26
C LEU A 173 -10.37 7.74 2.76
N GLU A 174 -10.25 8.89 3.43
CA GLU A 174 -10.03 8.97 4.87
C GLU A 174 -11.13 8.26 5.66
N SER A 175 -12.39 8.46 5.29
CA SER A 175 -13.54 7.80 5.94
C SER A 175 -13.48 6.29 5.80
N ILE A 176 -13.11 5.77 4.61
CA ILE A 176 -12.91 4.35 4.36
C ILE A 176 -11.77 3.82 5.24
N MET A 177 -10.61 4.49 5.24
CA MET A 177 -9.43 4.05 6.00
C MET A 177 -9.70 4.05 7.50
N ARG A 178 -10.35 5.08 8.03
CA ARG A 178 -10.76 5.13 9.44
C ARG A 178 -11.74 4.01 9.80
N SER A 179 -12.67 3.69 8.92
CA SER A 179 -13.62 2.58 9.15
C SER A 179 -12.93 1.22 9.20
N LEU A 180 -11.79 1.08 8.53
CA LEU A 180 -10.94 -0.10 8.57
C LEU A 180 -10.04 -0.15 9.82
N GLY A 181 -10.00 0.90 10.63
CA GLY A 181 -9.13 0.99 11.82
C GLY A 181 -7.75 1.54 11.52
N TYR A 182 -7.63 2.35 10.48
CA TYR A 182 -6.42 3.10 10.19
C TYR A 182 -6.51 4.55 10.65
N THR A 183 -5.40 5.10 11.11
CA THR A 183 -5.20 6.54 11.38
C THR A 183 -4.14 7.09 10.43
N GLU A 184 -4.41 8.22 9.78
CA GLU A 184 -3.43 8.92 8.96
C GLU A 184 -2.30 9.49 9.84
N VAL A 185 -1.06 9.08 9.58
CA VAL A 185 0.14 9.59 10.28
C VAL A 185 0.86 10.63 9.44
N LYS A 186 0.98 10.38 8.14
CA LYS A 186 1.65 11.27 7.18
C LYS A 186 0.91 11.27 5.85
N LYS A 187 0.91 12.45 5.23
CA LYS A 187 0.44 12.64 3.85
C LYS A 187 1.38 13.58 3.10
N LYS A 188 1.63 13.30 1.83
CA LYS A 188 2.38 14.18 0.93
C LYS A 188 1.72 14.17 -0.44
N LEU A 189 1.44 15.34 -0.96
CA LEU A 189 0.95 15.53 -2.32
C LEU A 189 2.09 16.04 -3.19
N SER A 190 2.34 15.38 -4.30
CA SER A 190 3.22 15.84 -5.38
C SER A 190 2.39 16.17 -6.63
N ASN A 191 3.02 16.62 -7.70
CA ASN A 191 2.30 16.92 -8.95
C ASN A 191 1.58 15.72 -9.56
N LYS A 192 2.05 14.50 -9.31
CA LYS A 192 1.55 13.28 -9.96
C LYS A 192 1.02 12.23 -8.99
N LEU A 193 1.59 12.18 -7.79
CA LEU A 193 1.33 11.13 -6.81
C LEU A 193 0.92 11.72 -5.47
N VAL A 194 0.06 11.01 -4.79
CA VAL A 194 -0.26 11.24 -3.38
C VAL A 194 0.21 10.04 -2.57
N TYR A 195 0.87 10.33 -1.46
CA TYR A 195 1.48 9.37 -0.56
C TYR A 195 0.79 9.47 0.78
N TYR A 196 0.53 8.33 1.39
CA TYR A 196 -0.07 8.22 2.72
C TYR A 196 0.68 7.19 3.55
N LEU A 197 0.85 7.47 4.84
CA LEU A 197 1.22 6.49 5.85
C LEU A 197 0.03 6.33 6.79
N TRP A 198 -0.61 5.18 6.74
CA TRP A 198 -1.77 4.82 7.53
C TRP A 198 -1.36 3.85 8.62
N ARG A 199 -1.31 4.29 9.88
CA ARG A 199 -1.05 3.40 11.01
C ARG A 199 -2.29 2.56 11.30
N LYS A 200 -2.09 1.26 11.50
CA LYS A 200 -3.14 0.36 11.97
C LYS A 200 -3.32 0.59 13.47
N ASP A 201 -4.52 0.95 13.87
CA ASP A 201 -4.88 1.09 15.27
C ASP A 201 -5.16 -0.28 15.90
N ALA A 202 -5.11 -0.33 17.23
CA ALA A 202 -5.56 -1.51 17.97
C ALA A 202 -7.01 -1.87 17.60
N PRO A 203 -7.37 -3.16 17.55
CA PRO A 203 -8.73 -3.57 17.20
C PRO A 203 -9.76 -2.89 18.11
N LYS A 204 -10.61 -2.06 17.51
CA LYS A 204 -11.81 -1.57 18.17
C LYS A 204 -12.99 -2.40 17.69
N PRO A 205 -13.98 -2.70 18.53
CA PRO A 205 -15.22 -3.31 18.05
C PRO A 205 -15.86 -2.34 17.06
N GLN A 206 -15.76 -2.64 15.77
CA GLN A 206 -16.26 -1.78 14.72
C GLN A 206 -17.58 -2.32 14.20
N LYS A 207 -18.57 -1.42 14.08
CA LYS A 207 -19.70 -1.66 13.18
C LYS A 207 -19.14 -1.72 11.77
N THR A 208 -19.43 -2.80 11.04
CA THR A 208 -19.07 -2.91 9.63
C THR A 208 -19.75 -1.77 8.87
N ILE A 209 -18.98 -0.77 8.48
CA ILE A 209 -19.47 0.35 7.68
C ILE A 209 -19.32 -0.03 6.22
N SER A 210 -20.44 -0.09 5.50
CA SER A 210 -20.44 -0.32 4.06
C SER A 210 -20.22 0.99 3.31
N PHE A 211 -19.33 0.98 2.33
CA PHE A 211 -19.10 2.11 1.43
C PHE A 211 -19.46 1.70 0.01
N LYS A 212 -20.47 2.35 -0.54
CA LYS A 212 -20.95 2.11 -1.91
C LYS A 212 -20.25 3.03 -2.91
N LYS A 213 -20.33 2.65 -4.20
CA LYS A 213 -19.92 3.50 -5.31
C LYS A 213 -21.01 4.56 -5.54
N GLU A 214 -20.84 5.71 -4.92
CA GLU A 214 -21.75 6.86 -5.02
C GLU A 214 -21.08 7.99 -5.79
N GLU A 215 -21.81 8.66 -6.67
CA GLU A 215 -21.28 9.79 -7.41
C GLU A 215 -21.16 11.02 -6.49
N LEU A 216 -19.93 11.50 -6.32
CA LEU A 216 -19.60 12.69 -5.54
C LEU A 216 -19.53 13.93 -6.43
N ARG A 217 -19.15 13.75 -7.69
CA ARG A 217 -18.91 14.83 -8.66
C ARG A 217 -19.24 14.36 -10.06
N SER A 218 -20.06 15.11 -10.77
CA SER A 218 -20.37 14.89 -12.20
C SER A 218 -19.25 15.44 -13.11
N GLY A 219 -19.25 15.04 -14.36
CA GLY A 219 -18.39 15.59 -15.41
C GLY A 219 -17.72 14.54 -16.28
N GLY A 220 -17.71 14.78 -17.61
CA GLY A 220 -17.20 13.84 -18.61
C GLY A 220 -15.68 13.57 -18.54
N ALA A 221 -14.90 14.55 -18.10
CA ALA A 221 -13.44 14.46 -18.00
C ALA A 221 -12.92 13.78 -16.71
N ARG A 222 -13.80 13.28 -15.84
CA ARG A 222 -13.42 12.62 -14.58
C ARG A 222 -13.20 11.14 -14.78
N ASN A 223 -12.24 10.58 -14.02
CA ASN A 223 -12.03 9.13 -13.96
C ASN A 223 -13.09 8.43 -13.09
N ASN A 224 -13.06 7.11 -13.11
CA ASN A 224 -14.01 6.23 -12.39
C ASN A 224 -13.39 5.49 -11.20
N PHE A 225 -12.27 5.98 -10.67
CA PHE A 225 -11.66 5.33 -9.51
C PHE A 225 -12.63 5.36 -8.33
N ALA A 226 -12.84 4.21 -7.72
CA ALA A 226 -13.69 4.03 -6.56
C ALA A 226 -13.16 2.88 -5.70
N ILE A 227 -13.47 2.91 -4.41
CA ILE A 227 -13.25 1.82 -3.46
C ILE A 227 -14.61 1.51 -2.84
N VAL A 228 -14.97 0.24 -2.79
CA VAL A 228 -16.23 -0.24 -2.22
C VAL A 228 -15.92 -1.21 -1.09
N LEU A 229 -16.48 -0.97 0.10
CA LEU A 229 -16.49 -1.92 1.22
C LEU A 229 -17.91 -2.51 1.38
N LYS A 230 -17.98 -3.81 1.50
CA LYS A 230 -19.22 -4.57 1.71
C LYS A 230 -19.12 -5.35 3.01
#